data_1a50ca029c86a0272d8a525cffacc9bf
#
_entry.id   1a50ca029c86a0272d8a525cffacc9bf
#
_cell.length_a   1.000
_cell.length_b   1.000
_cell.length_c   1.000
_cell.angle_alpha   90.00
_cell.angle_beta   90.00
_cell.angle_gamma   90.00
#
_symmetry.space_group_name_H-M   'P 1'
#
loop_
_entity.id
_entity.type
_entity.pdbx_description
1 polymer ?
#
loop_
_entity_poly.entity_id
_entity_poly.type
_entity_poly.pdbx_seq_one_letter_code
_entity_poly.pdbx_strand_id
1 'polypeptide(L)'
;MMKPISYVDALNNHYGSMGFPPYQWTINETAPLHRVSKPLAECRISMLTSGGVSHCTLPGFDPDARNDHRLDTVPGDVSTVDFNINDSYYNHDDADRDLNCIFPIDRLRELAASGEIGSTAPRFWSGFMGRIYNRTKVIEESAPAFVEKLREDAVDILVAAPA
;
A
#
# COMPACT_ATOMS: atom_id res chain seq x y z
N MET A 1 32.77 -1.01 -7.48
CA MET A 1 31.63 -1.31 -6.60
C MET A 1 30.95 0.02 -6.25
N MET A 2 29.68 0.26 -6.60
CA MET A 2 28.97 1.50 -6.24
C MET A 2 28.79 1.52 -4.71
N LYS A 3 29.08 2.68 -4.09
CA LYS A 3 28.79 2.84 -2.65
C LYS A 3 27.27 2.89 -2.46
N PRO A 4 26.73 2.26 -1.42
CA PRO A 4 25.31 2.43 -1.05
C PRO A 4 25.01 3.93 -0.85
N ILE A 5 23.85 4.35 -1.36
CA ILE A 5 23.37 5.72 -1.14
C ILE A 5 22.78 5.79 0.26
N SER A 6 23.23 6.74 1.10
CA SER A 6 22.55 7.05 2.35
C SER A 6 21.26 7.80 2.03
N TYR A 7 20.16 7.06 1.94
CA TYR A 7 18.85 7.60 1.58
C TYR A 7 18.38 8.70 2.54
N VAL A 8 18.56 8.52 3.84
CA VAL A 8 18.15 9.48 4.88
C VAL A 8 18.89 10.79 4.72
N ASP A 9 20.23 10.73 4.53
CA ASP A 9 21.06 11.93 4.37
C ASP A 9 20.74 12.65 3.05
N ALA A 10 20.53 11.90 1.97
CA ALA A 10 20.16 12.45 0.66
C ALA A 10 18.84 13.22 0.75
N LEU A 11 17.82 12.64 1.42
CA LEU A 11 16.52 13.24 1.63
C LEU A 11 16.60 14.51 2.50
N ASN A 12 17.31 14.43 3.62
CA ASN A 12 17.49 15.58 4.51
C ASN A 12 18.24 16.73 3.81
N ASN A 13 19.25 16.43 3.00
CA ASN A 13 19.97 17.43 2.22
C ASN A 13 19.06 18.06 1.15
N HIS A 14 18.26 17.26 0.44
CA HIS A 14 17.35 17.77 -0.57
C HIS A 14 16.30 18.70 0.04
N TYR A 15 15.56 18.26 1.03
CA TYR A 15 14.51 19.08 1.65
C TYR A 15 15.08 20.23 2.49
N GLY A 16 16.25 20.06 3.11
CA GLY A 16 16.96 21.12 3.81
C GLY A 16 17.36 22.27 2.89
N SER A 17 17.75 21.98 1.63
CA SER A 17 18.02 23.01 0.62
C SER A 17 16.78 23.83 0.23
N MET A 18 15.57 23.29 0.46
CA MET A 18 14.29 23.93 0.23
C MET A 18 13.76 24.66 1.49
N GLY A 19 14.53 24.70 2.58
CA GLY A 19 14.20 25.39 3.84
C GLY A 19 13.34 24.56 4.80
N PHE A 20 13.18 23.26 4.57
CA PHE A 20 12.47 22.38 5.51
C PHE A 20 13.41 21.92 6.63
N PRO A 21 12.90 21.74 7.86
CA PRO A 21 13.66 21.14 8.95
C PRO A 21 14.00 19.68 8.66
N PRO A 22 15.03 19.10 9.31
CA PRO A 22 15.34 17.68 9.18
C PRO A 22 14.13 16.82 9.47
N TYR A 23 13.89 15.80 8.63
CA TYR A 23 12.76 14.89 8.79
C TYR A 23 12.94 14.03 10.06
N GLN A 24 11.89 14.00 10.88
CA GLN A 24 11.87 13.21 12.11
C GLN A 24 11.39 11.79 11.80
N TRP A 25 12.31 10.88 11.56
CA TRP A 25 12.02 9.47 11.31
C TRP A 25 11.43 8.80 12.55
N THR A 26 10.46 7.93 12.33
CA THR A 26 9.99 7.04 13.39
C THR A 26 11.03 5.96 13.63
N ILE A 27 11.51 5.85 14.86
CA ILE A 27 12.43 4.80 15.29
C ILE A 27 11.61 3.77 16.05
N ASN A 28 11.60 2.54 15.56
CA ASN A 28 10.96 1.42 16.24
C ASN A 28 12.05 0.60 16.94
N GLU A 29 11.94 0.43 18.24
CA GLU A 29 12.88 -0.38 19.02
C GLU A 29 12.76 -1.87 18.71
N THR A 30 11.57 -2.29 18.27
CA THR A 30 11.28 -3.67 17.88
C THR A 30 10.60 -3.71 16.53
N ALA A 31 10.90 -4.72 15.74
CA ALA A 31 10.21 -5.05 14.51
C ALA A 31 9.74 -6.52 14.61
N PRO A 32 8.57 -6.77 15.23
CA PRO A 32 8.08 -8.12 15.41
C PRO A 32 7.80 -8.77 14.05
N LEU A 33 8.56 -9.81 13.73
CA LEU A 33 8.34 -10.62 12.54
C LEU A 33 7.43 -11.80 12.91
N HIS A 34 6.20 -11.78 12.42
CA HIS A 34 5.33 -12.93 12.48
C HIS A 34 5.67 -13.88 11.31
N ARG A 35 6.11 -15.08 11.64
CA ARG A 35 6.40 -16.10 10.62
C ARG A 35 5.10 -16.75 10.16
N VAL A 36 4.95 -16.86 8.85
CA VAL A 36 3.86 -17.66 8.26
C VAL A 36 4.05 -19.12 8.66
N SER A 37 3.03 -19.73 9.25
CA SER A 37 3.10 -21.07 9.82
C SER A 37 2.69 -22.18 8.86
N LYS A 38 2.23 -21.86 7.66
CA LYS A 38 1.76 -22.79 6.64
C LYS A 38 2.42 -22.51 5.27
N PRO A 39 2.41 -23.48 4.34
CA PRO A 39 2.93 -23.28 2.98
C PRO A 39 2.21 -22.12 2.25
N LEU A 40 2.91 -21.41 1.37
CA LEU A 40 2.31 -20.34 0.56
C LEU A 40 1.10 -20.82 -0.25
N ALA A 41 1.16 -22.05 -0.76
CA ALA A 41 0.06 -22.69 -1.50
C ALA A 41 -1.22 -22.89 -0.66
N GLU A 42 -1.18 -22.64 0.64
CA GLU A 42 -2.34 -22.69 1.54
C GLU A 42 -2.69 -21.29 2.08
N CYS A 43 -1.88 -20.27 1.77
CA CYS A 43 -2.08 -18.91 2.29
C CYS A 43 -3.10 -18.12 1.49
N ARG A 44 -3.92 -17.35 2.20
CA ARG A 44 -4.79 -16.34 1.61
C ARG A 44 -4.10 -14.99 1.65
N ILE A 45 -4.00 -14.35 0.49
CA ILE A 45 -3.26 -13.10 0.33
C ILE A 45 -4.19 -11.95 -0.01
N SER A 46 -4.04 -10.83 0.70
CA SER A 46 -4.63 -9.55 0.34
C SER A 46 -3.55 -8.53 -0.02
N MET A 47 -3.95 -7.40 -0.58
CA MET A 47 -3.05 -6.34 -0.99
C MET A 47 -3.61 -4.97 -0.60
N LEU A 48 -2.69 -4.07 -0.25
CA LEU A 48 -2.93 -2.65 -0.05
C LEU A 48 -2.00 -1.85 -0.95
N THR A 49 -2.53 -0.87 -1.67
CA THR A 49 -1.75 0.16 -2.36
C THR A 49 -2.02 1.54 -1.76
N SER A 50 -0.99 2.41 -1.71
CA SER A 50 -1.13 3.82 -1.37
C SER A 50 -1.01 4.74 -2.60
N GLY A 51 -1.00 4.19 -3.80
CA GLY A 51 -0.75 4.90 -5.06
C GLY A 51 -1.93 5.71 -5.63
N GLY A 52 -2.88 6.15 -4.79
CA GLY A 52 -4.00 6.98 -5.25
C GLY A 52 -4.99 6.27 -6.17
N VAL A 53 -5.05 4.95 -6.10
CA VAL A 53 -5.89 4.10 -6.96
C VAL A 53 -7.31 4.07 -6.44
N SER A 54 -8.29 4.45 -7.26
CA SER A 54 -9.72 4.35 -6.93
C SER A 54 -10.51 3.69 -8.05
N HIS A 55 -11.46 2.83 -7.69
CA HIS A 55 -12.39 2.26 -8.66
C HIS A 55 -13.24 3.38 -9.28
N CYS A 56 -13.56 3.29 -10.58
CA CYS A 56 -14.26 4.35 -11.33
C CYS A 56 -15.65 4.71 -10.77
N THR A 57 -16.26 3.84 -9.95
CA THR A 57 -17.52 4.11 -9.27
C THR A 57 -17.37 4.91 -7.97
N LEU A 58 -16.14 5.12 -7.49
CA LEU A 58 -15.84 5.87 -6.29
C LEU A 58 -15.24 7.25 -6.64
N PRO A 59 -15.39 8.24 -5.77
CA PRO A 59 -14.66 9.50 -5.92
C PRO A 59 -13.15 9.22 -5.99
N GLY A 60 -12.42 9.95 -6.85
CA GLY A 60 -10.95 9.93 -6.84
C GLY A 60 -10.38 10.34 -5.49
N PHE A 61 -9.15 9.95 -5.21
CA PHE A 61 -8.41 10.51 -4.09
C PHE A 61 -8.06 11.98 -4.38
N ASP A 62 -7.96 12.79 -3.32
CA ASP A 62 -7.43 14.15 -3.42
C ASP A 62 -5.94 14.12 -3.05
N PRO A 63 -5.02 14.30 -4.01
CA PRO A 63 -3.59 14.26 -3.75
C PRO A 63 -3.11 15.39 -2.84
N ASP A 64 -3.91 16.46 -2.69
CA ASP A 64 -3.60 17.59 -1.81
C ASP A 64 -4.19 17.47 -0.41
N ALA A 65 -5.03 16.48 -0.17
CA ALA A 65 -5.62 16.23 1.14
C ALA A 65 -4.54 15.97 2.21
N ARG A 66 -4.79 16.48 3.43
CA ARG A 66 -3.92 16.25 4.59
C ARG A 66 -4.63 15.36 5.60
N ASN A 67 -3.90 14.38 6.11
CA ASN A 67 -4.43 13.43 7.09
C ASN A 67 -5.71 12.73 6.60
N ASP A 68 -5.75 12.41 5.30
CA ASP A 68 -6.80 11.57 4.75
C ASP A 68 -6.53 10.11 5.15
N HIS A 69 -7.39 9.58 6.00
CA HIS A 69 -7.34 8.19 6.48
C HIS A 69 -8.27 7.27 5.69
N ARG A 70 -8.75 7.74 4.53
CA ARG A 70 -9.59 6.95 3.64
C ARG A 70 -8.93 5.63 3.28
N LEU A 71 -9.71 4.57 3.32
CA LEU A 71 -9.32 3.23 2.93
C LEU A 71 -10.48 2.61 2.15
N ASP A 72 -10.32 2.54 0.84
CA ASP A 72 -11.30 1.95 -0.06
C ASP A 72 -11.16 0.44 -0.09
N THR A 73 -12.31 -0.21 -0.17
CA THR A 73 -12.41 -1.65 -0.40
C THR A 73 -12.52 -1.91 -1.90
N VAL A 74 -11.68 -2.80 -2.40
CA VAL A 74 -11.67 -3.23 -3.80
C VAL A 74 -12.09 -4.69 -3.86
N PRO A 75 -13.22 -5.03 -4.52
CA PRO A 75 -13.64 -6.43 -4.66
C PRO A 75 -12.56 -7.30 -5.31
N GLY A 76 -12.37 -8.51 -4.81
CA GLY A 76 -11.31 -9.41 -5.27
C GLY A 76 -11.44 -9.87 -6.73
N ASP A 77 -12.61 -9.73 -7.34
CA ASP A 77 -12.93 -10.09 -8.72
C ASP A 77 -13.05 -8.91 -9.70
N VAL A 78 -12.81 -7.67 -9.22
CA VAL A 78 -12.95 -6.47 -10.05
C VAL A 78 -11.95 -6.47 -11.22
N SER A 79 -12.36 -5.88 -12.34
CA SER A 79 -11.48 -5.68 -13.50
C SER A 79 -10.46 -4.56 -13.23
N THR A 80 -9.20 -4.78 -13.60
CA THR A 80 -8.11 -3.80 -13.44
C THR A 80 -8.18 -2.62 -14.41
N VAL A 81 -9.10 -2.66 -15.39
CA VAL A 81 -9.31 -1.54 -16.33
C VAL A 81 -10.27 -0.47 -15.80
N ASP A 82 -10.96 -0.75 -14.68
CA ASP A 82 -11.99 0.13 -14.12
C ASP A 82 -11.44 1.02 -12.99
N PHE A 83 -10.20 1.47 -13.09
CA PHE A 83 -9.55 2.27 -12.07
C PHE A 83 -9.02 3.60 -12.60
N ASN A 84 -9.00 4.59 -11.71
CA ASN A 84 -8.33 5.86 -11.90
C ASN A 84 -7.19 6.00 -10.90
N ILE A 85 -6.12 6.68 -11.31
CA ILE A 85 -5.00 7.03 -10.43
C ILE A 85 -5.04 8.53 -10.19
N ASN A 86 -5.12 8.94 -8.94
CA ASN A 86 -5.13 10.34 -8.51
C ASN A 86 -4.01 10.55 -7.49
N ASP A 87 -2.80 10.73 -7.99
CA ASP A 87 -1.62 11.06 -7.22
C ASP A 87 -0.75 12.08 -7.99
N SER A 88 -0.04 12.95 -7.27
CA SER A 88 0.85 13.96 -7.84
C SER A 88 2.30 13.82 -7.37
N TYR A 89 2.61 12.77 -6.59
CA TYR A 89 3.90 12.60 -5.94
C TYR A 89 4.85 11.69 -6.67
N TYR A 90 4.36 10.88 -7.61
CA TYR A 90 5.17 9.99 -8.42
C TYR A 90 4.75 10.04 -9.89
N ASN A 91 5.64 9.61 -10.79
CA ASN A 91 5.28 9.43 -12.19
C ASN A 91 4.52 8.11 -12.35
N HIS A 92 3.24 8.20 -12.74
CA HIS A 92 2.36 7.03 -12.91
C HIS A 92 2.09 6.67 -14.38
N ASP A 93 2.87 7.20 -15.34
CA ASP A 93 2.68 6.91 -16.78
C ASP A 93 2.62 5.40 -17.10
N ASP A 94 3.42 4.57 -16.41
CA ASP A 94 3.42 3.13 -16.60
C ASP A 94 2.23 2.47 -15.89
N ALA A 95 1.84 2.97 -14.73
CA ALA A 95 0.67 2.49 -14.02
C ALA A 95 -0.65 2.81 -14.73
N ASP A 96 -0.71 3.94 -15.46
CA ASP A 96 -1.85 4.28 -16.33
C ASP A 96 -1.99 3.31 -17.52
N ARG A 97 -0.90 2.67 -17.93
CA ARG A 97 -0.91 1.65 -18.99
C ARG A 97 -1.18 0.25 -18.45
N ASP A 98 -0.66 -0.03 -17.26
CA ASP A 98 -0.84 -1.31 -16.55
C ASP A 98 -0.90 -1.06 -15.05
N LEU A 99 -2.10 -1.13 -14.49
CA LEU A 99 -2.33 -0.94 -13.06
C LEU A 99 -1.47 -1.88 -12.19
N ASN A 100 -1.08 -3.04 -12.72
CA ASN A 100 -0.26 -3.99 -11.99
C ASN A 100 1.14 -3.47 -11.62
N CYS A 101 1.58 -2.32 -12.17
CA CYS A 101 2.83 -1.67 -11.74
C CYS A 101 2.78 -1.22 -10.28
N ILE A 102 1.61 -0.82 -9.78
CA ILE A 102 1.43 -0.29 -8.40
C ILE A 102 0.36 -1.03 -7.60
N PHE A 103 -0.49 -1.80 -8.28
CA PHE A 103 -1.55 -2.59 -7.67
C PHE A 103 -1.68 -3.95 -8.38
N PRO A 104 -0.69 -4.86 -8.22
CA PRO A 104 -0.57 -6.09 -8.99
C PRO A 104 -1.58 -7.18 -8.60
N ILE A 105 -2.86 -6.86 -8.59
CA ILE A 105 -3.93 -7.80 -8.22
C ILE A 105 -4.11 -8.93 -9.25
N ASP A 106 -3.87 -8.66 -10.55
CA ASP A 106 -3.93 -9.72 -11.56
C ASP A 106 -2.78 -10.71 -11.37
N ARG A 107 -1.60 -10.24 -10.97
CA ARG A 107 -0.46 -11.13 -10.66
C ARG A 107 -0.77 -12.04 -9.48
N LEU A 108 -1.45 -11.53 -8.44
CA LEU A 108 -1.91 -12.38 -7.32
C LEU A 108 -2.95 -13.41 -7.77
N ARG A 109 -3.86 -13.03 -8.67
CA ARG A 109 -4.83 -13.97 -9.23
C ARG A 109 -4.19 -15.08 -10.05
N GLU A 110 -3.17 -14.73 -10.84
CA GLU A 110 -2.39 -15.71 -11.61
C GLU A 110 -1.65 -16.68 -10.71
N LEU A 111 -1.01 -16.19 -9.64
CA LEU A 111 -0.33 -17.02 -8.64
C LEU A 111 -1.33 -17.95 -7.92
N ALA A 112 -2.55 -17.50 -7.66
CA ALA A 112 -3.60 -18.34 -7.10
C ALA A 112 -4.06 -19.40 -8.10
N ALA A 113 -4.23 -19.03 -9.36
CA ALA A 113 -4.63 -19.95 -10.42
C ALA A 113 -3.58 -21.02 -10.72
N SER A 114 -2.29 -20.69 -10.59
CA SER A 114 -1.17 -21.64 -10.74
C SER A 114 -0.93 -22.51 -9.50
N GLY A 115 -1.57 -22.19 -8.36
CA GLY A 115 -1.40 -22.92 -7.10
C GLY A 115 -0.12 -22.55 -6.33
N GLU A 116 0.55 -21.46 -6.70
CA GLU A 116 1.72 -20.95 -5.98
C GLU A 116 1.32 -20.31 -4.66
N ILE A 117 0.12 -19.72 -4.59
CA ILE A 117 -0.55 -19.28 -3.37
C ILE A 117 -1.90 -19.97 -3.23
N GLY A 118 -2.44 -20.04 -2.00
CA GLY A 118 -3.71 -20.74 -1.74
C GLY A 118 -4.92 -20.04 -2.36
N SER A 119 -5.03 -18.73 -2.16
CA SER A 119 -6.10 -17.92 -2.73
C SER A 119 -5.80 -16.43 -2.57
N THR A 120 -6.50 -15.61 -3.35
CA THR A 120 -6.64 -14.19 -3.02
C THR A 120 -7.75 -13.98 -1.99
N ALA A 121 -7.67 -12.90 -1.21
CA ALA A 121 -8.75 -12.48 -0.32
C ALA A 121 -9.96 -11.98 -1.13
N PRO A 122 -11.16 -11.96 -0.53
CA PRO A 122 -12.36 -11.43 -1.19
C PRO A 122 -12.27 -9.92 -1.45
N ARG A 123 -11.36 -9.23 -0.76
CA ARG A 123 -11.12 -7.79 -0.86
C ARG A 123 -9.64 -7.48 -0.93
N PHE A 124 -9.33 -6.48 -1.76
CA PHE A 124 -8.08 -5.72 -1.75
C PHE A 124 -8.35 -4.30 -1.26
N TRP A 125 -7.30 -3.50 -1.07
CA TRP A 125 -7.40 -2.22 -0.39
C TRP A 125 -6.61 -1.14 -1.12
N SER A 126 -7.18 0.07 -1.16
CA SER A 126 -6.48 1.25 -1.63
C SER A 126 -6.69 2.39 -0.67
N GLY A 127 -5.63 3.05 -0.25
CA GLY A 127 -5.71 4.15 0.70
C GLY A 127 -4.42 4.40 1.47
N PHE A 128 -4.53 5.14 2.56
CA PHE A 128 -3.37 5.62 3.32
C PHE A 128 -2.36 6.35 2.42
N MET A 129 -2.86 7.18 1.54
CA MET A 129 -2.04 8.01 0.67
C MET A 129 -1.10 8.92 1.47
N GLY A 130 -0.18 9.59 0.80
CA GLY A 130 0.76 10.51 1.40
C GLY A 130 0.13 11.62 2.26
N ARG A 131 0.96 12.50 2.87
CA ARG A 131 0.54 13.63 3.72
C ARG A 131 -0.23 13.25 4.99
N ILE A 132 -0.07 12.03 5.49
CA ILE A 132 -0.60 11.62 6.79
C ILE A 132 0.41 12.03 7.88
N TYR A 133 0.16 13.16 8.50
CA TYR A 133 1.00 13.71 9.58
C TYR A 133 0.52 13.29 10.97
N ASN A 134 -0.78 12.96 11.12
CA ASN A 134 -1.34 12.47 12.38
C ASN A 134 -1.07 10.97 12.56
N ARG A 135 0.15 10.64 12.97
CA ARG A 135 0.61 9.25 13.18
C ARG A 135 -0.17 8.55 14.30
N THR A 136 -0.52 9.27 15.35
CA THR A 136 -1.27 8.71 16.49
C THR A 136 -2.58 8.10 16.02
N LYS A 137 -3.32 8.81 15.17
CA LYS A 137 -4.57 8.30 14.62
C LYS A 137 -4.37 7.03 13.77
N VAL A 138 -3.27 6.96 13.00
CA VAL A 138 -2.95 5.73 12.25
C VAL A 138 -2.69 4.57 13.19
N ILE A 139 -1.86 4.78 14.21
CA ILE A 139 -1.43 3.71 15.14
C ILE A 139 -2.58 3.24 16.04
N GLU A 140 -3.39 4.16 16.55
CA GLU A 140 -4.39 3.85 17.57
C GLU A 140 -5.77 3.50 16.99
N GLU A 141 -6.09 3.99 15.78
CA GLU A 141 -7.42 3.80 15.20
C GLU A 141 -7.39 3.09 13.85
N SER A 142 -6.73 3.70 12.83
CA SER A 142 -6.90 3.26 11.44
C SER A 142 -6.26 1.89 11.18
N ALA A 143 -5.03 1.67 11.64
CA ALA A 143 -4.34 0.40 11.45
C ALA A 143 -4.97 -0.76 12.24
N PRO A 144 -5.36 -0.60 13.53
CA PRO A 144 -6.12 -1.63 14.23
C PRO A 144 -7.44 -1.99 13.53
N ALA A 145 -8.22 -0.98 13.11
CA ALA A 145 -9.46 -1.22 12.38
C ALA A 145 -9.25 -1.95 11.05
N PHE A 146 -8.15 -1.65 10.35
CA PHE A 146 -7.78 -2.36 9.14
C PHE A 146 -7.38 -3.81 9.40
N VAL A 147 -6.63 -4.06 10.48
CA VAL A 147 -6.24 -5.43 10.88
C VAL A 147 -7.48 -6.29 11.16
N GLU A 148 -8.51 -5.75 11.80
CA GLU A 148 -9.75 -6.51 12.03
C GLU A 148 -10.41 -6.93 10.70
N LYS A 149 -10.43 -6.04 9.69
CA LYS A 149 -10.95 -6.38 8.35
C LYS A 149 -10.15 -7.49 7.66
N LEU A 150 -8.82 -7.49 7.82
CA LEU A 150 -7.97 -8.57 7.32
C LEU A 150 -8.25 -9.90 8.03
N ARG A 151 -8.54 -9.86 9.34
CA ARG A 151 -8.93 -11.05 10.13
C ARG A 151 -10.30 -11.58 9.71
N GLU A 152 -11.28 -10.70 9.48
CA GLU A 152 -12.59 -11.09 8.94
C GLU A 152 -12.47 -11.86 7.62
N ASP A 153 -11.54 -11.44 6.75
CA ASP A 153 -11.26 -12.08 5.47
C ASP A 153 -10.35 -13.31 5.60
N ALA A 154 -9.92 -13.67 6.80
CA ALA A 154 -8.95 -14.73 7.08
C ALA A 154 -7.66 -14.59 6.24
N VAL A 155 -7.12 -13.38 6.16
CA VAL A 155 -5.89 -13.08 5.44
C VAL A 155 -4.69 -13.56 6.24
N ASP A 156 -3.80 -14.32 5.59
CA ASP A 156 -2.55 -14.81 6.18
C ASP A 156 -1.38 -13.87 5.88
N ILE A 157 -1.41 -13.25 4.68
CA ILE A 157 -0.33 -12.38 4.22
C ILE A 157 -0.95 -11.13 3.59
N LEU A 158 -0.50 -9.97 4.03
CA LEU A 158 -0.77 -8.68 3.39
C LEU A 158 0.45 -8.24 2.59
N VAL A 159 0.27 -7.99 1.31
CA VAL A 159 1.25 -7.31 0.46
C VAL A 159 0.94 -5.81 0.48
N ALA A 160 1.87 -5.00 0.92
CA ALA A 160 1.75 -3.55 0.86
C ALA A 160 2.63 -3.00 -0.27
N ALA A 161 2.01 -2.36 -1.25
CA ALA A 161 2.67 -1.72 -2.38
C ALA A 161 2.60 -0.19 -2.20
N PRO A 162 3.63 0.43 -1.60
CA PRO A 162 3.72 1.87 -1.52
C PRO A 162 4.07 2.45 -2.90
N ALA A 163 3.48 3.58 -3.24
CA ALA A 163 3.81 4.36 -4.42
C ALA A 163 3.89 5.85 -4.07
#